data_862e0888a6fc8faf9f44c0a78eebfc40
#
_entry.id   862e0888a6fc8faf9f44c0a78eebfc40
#
_cell.length_a   1.000
_cell.length_b   1.000
_cell.length_c   1.000
_cell.angle_alpha   90.00
_cell.angle_beta   90.00
_cell.angle_gamma   90.00
#
_symmetry.space_group_name_H-M   'P 1'
#
loop_
_entity.id
_entity.type
_entity.pdbx_description
1 polymer ?
#
loop_
_entity_poly.entity_id
_entity_poly.type
_entity_poly.pdbx_seq_one_letter_code
_entity_poly.pdbx_strand_id
1 'polypeptide(L)'
;AGVTLSHGVDVRVDPGGSEQPPVTLNGDPIAVDAVDRVLNALDASDATVTAETPLPLGAGFGVSGAMALGTAYAVNAAYDRRRSENDLVAAAHRADVEAGTGLGDVVAQARGGLPIRLAPGDPTHGRVDGIPTASRVEYVTFGSVSTEAVLSGDTTRLTAAGERALAALRDEPTAARLLALSRRFAREADLLTDRVDDAVESVHEAGGDAAMAMLGDTAFAFSTDLSDAGYDPEVCGVHPAG
;
A
#
# COMPACT_ATOMS: atom_id res chain seq x y z
N ALA A 1 6.08 8.10 -2.53
CA ALA A 1 5.68 7.63 -3.86
C ALA A 1 5.47 6.12 -3.81
N GLY A 2 4.65 5.59 -4.70
CA GLY A 2 4.34 4.17 -4.75
C GLY A 2 3.71 3.77 -6.07
N VAL A 3 3.20 2.53 -6.12
CA VAL A 3 2.49 1.95 -7.23
C VAL A 3 1.19 1.38 -6.70
N THR A 4 0.06 1.72 -7.31
CA THR A 4 -1.21 1.07 -7.00
C THR A 4 -1.44 -0.08 -7.96
N LEU A 5 -1.76 -1.25 -7.41
CA LEU A 5 -1.88 -2.48 -8.16
C LEU A 5 -3.33 -2.74 -8.58
N SER A 6 -3.52 -3.45 -9.70
CA SER A 6 -4.82 -3.98 -10.11
C SER A 6 -5.27 -5.17 -9.24
N HIS A 7 -4.33 -5.86 -8.59
CA HIS A 7 -4.64 -6.73 -7.46
C HIS A 7 -4.98 -5.86 -6.26
N GLY A 8 -6.22 -5.91 -5.82
CA GLY A 8 -6.77 -5.06 -4.75
C GLY A 8 -7.35 -5.87 -3.60
N VAL A 9 -8.15 -5.19 -2.80
CA VAL A 9 -8.94 -5.78 -1.72
C VAL A 9 -10.41 -5.52 -2.01
N ASP A 10 -11.18 -6.56 -2.18
CA ASP A 10 -12.63 -6.48 -2.26
C ASP A 10 -13.22 -6.49 -0.84
N VAL A 11 -14.01 -5.47 -0.50
CA VAL A 11 -14.58 -5.34 0.83
C VAL A 11 -16.10 -5.27 0.76
N ARG A 12 -16.75 -6.08 1.58
CA ARG A 12 -18.18 -6.09 1.81
C ARG A 12 -18.48 -5.79 3.27
N VAL A 13 -19.52 -4.99 3.50
CA VAL A 13 -20.03 -4.66 4.82
C VAL A 13 -21.52 -5.07 4.90
N ASP A 14 -21.85 -5.86 5.92
CA ASP A 14 -23.20 -6.26 6.24
C ASP A 14 -23.64 -5.60 7.56
N PRO A 15 -24.69 -4.70 7.52
CA PRO A 15 -25.21 -4.05 8.71
C PRO A 15 -25.88 -5.02 9.70
N GLY A 16 -25.75 -4.76 11.00
CA GLY A 16 -26.45 -5.52 12.05
C GLY A 16 -25.92 -6.95 12.23
N GLY A 17 -24.70 -7.23 11.78
CA GLY A 17 -24.02 -8.49 12.05
C GLY A 17 -23.68 -8.58 13.53
N SER A 18 -24.39 -9.48 14.26
CA SER A 18 -24.20 -9.60 15.72
C SER A 18 -23.27 -10.74 16.13
N GLU A 19 -22.78 -11.53 15.19
CA GLU A 19 -21.92 -12.68 15.48
C GLU A 19 -20.45 -12.38 15.16
N GLN A 20 -19.60 -12.65 16.12
CA GLN A 20 -18.14 -12.58 15.98
C GLN A 20 -17.64 -13.73 15.09
N PRO A 21 -16.64 -13.54 14.25
CA PRO A 21 -15.73 -12.37 14.19
C PRO A 21 -16.28 -11.24 13.33
N PRO A 22 -16.08 -9.96 13.75
CA PRO A 22 -16.59 -8.82 13.02
C PRO A 22 -15.85 -8.58 11.69
N VAL A 23 -14.61 -9.08 11.57
CA VAL A 23 -13.77 -8.91 10.39
C VAL A 23 -13.19 -10.25 9.94
N THR A 24 -13.31 -10.55 8.65
CA THR A 24 -12.67 -11.72 8.01
C THR A 24 -11.86 -11.30 6.80
N LEU A 25 -10.76 -12.00 6.54
CA LEU A 25 -9.94 -11.87 5.34
C LEU A 25 -9.77 -13.25 4.70
N ASN A 26 -10.19 -13.39 3.44
CA ASN A 26 -10.17 -14.66 2.70
C ASN A 26 -10.88 -15.83 3.47
N GLY A 27 -11.91 -15.50 4.24
CA GLY A 27 -12.67 -16.45 5.05
C GLY A 27 -12.14 -16.68 6.47
N ASP A 28 -10.94 -16.23 6.78
CA ASP A 28 -10.35 -16.39 8.11
C ASP A 28 -10.61 -15.16 9.00
N PRO A 29 -10.97 -15.35 10.28
CA PRO A 29 -11.09 -14.27 11.24
C PRO A 29 -9.77 -13.52 11.43
N ILE A 30 -9.84 -12.18 11.39
CA ILE A 30 -8.66 -11.34 11.57
C ILE A 30 -8.98 -10.09 12.39
N ALA A 31 -8.00 -9.61 13.15
CA ALA A 31 -8.07 -8.31 13.82
C ALA A 31 -7.30 -7.26 12.99
N VAL A 32 -8.00 -6.21 12.56
CA VAL A 32 -7.43 -5.09 11.81
C VAL A 32 -7.87 -3.78 12.46
N ASP A 33 -7.03 -3.21 13.32
CA ASP A 33 -7.36 -2.01 14.12
C ASP A 33 -7.80 -0.84 13.24
N ALA A 34 -7.23 -0.68 12.06
CA ALA A 34 -7.64 0.35 11.11
C ALA A 34 -9.11 0.17 10.65
N VAL A 35 -9.58 -1.06 10.46
CA VAL A 35 -10.97 -1.35 10.10
C VAL A 35 -11.91 -1.02 11.27
N ASP A 36 -11.57 -1.44 12.48
CA ASP A 36 -12.36 -1.16 13.69
C ASP A 36 -12.51 0.35 13.93
N ARG A 37 -11.45 1.11 13.71
CA ARG A 37 -11.46 2.58 13.79
C ARG A 37 -12.36 3.21 12.73
N VAL A 38 -12.37 2.71 11.51
CA VAL A 38 -13.28 3.19 10.45
C VAL A 38 -14.73 2.91 10.82
N LEU A 39 -15.04 1.70 11.29
CA LEU A 39 -16.38 1.34 11.72
C LEU A 39 -16.88 2.28 12.83
N ASN A 40 -16.03 2.55 13.82
CA ASN A 40 -16.33 3.49 14.89
C ASN A 40 -16.50 4.93 14.38
N ALA A 41 -15.63 5.41 13.50
CA ALA A 41 -15.67 6.78 12.97
C ALA A 41 -16.90 7.05 12.10
N LEU A 42 -17.48 5.99 11.52
CA LEU A 42 -18.66 6.06 10.67
C LEU A 42 -19.93 5.52 11.35
N ASP A 43 -19.94 5.35 12.68
CA ASP A 43 -21.06 4.85 13.49
C ASP A 43 -21.63 3.52 12.96
N ALA A 44 -20.78 2.56 12.62
CA ALA A 44 -21.12 1.25 12.07
C ALA A 44 -20.50 0.10 12.87
N SER A 45 -20.34 0.25 14.18
CA SER A 45 -19.68 -0.74 15.05
C SER A 45 -20.45 -2.06 15.19
N ASP A 46 -21.69 -2.11 14.68
CA ASP A 46 -22.55 -3.30 14.60
C ASP A 46 -22.36 -4.09 13.29
N ALA A 47 -21.53 -3.60 12.37
CA ALA A 47 -21.31 -4.22 11.07
C ALA A 47 -20.35 -5.40 11.13
N THR A 48 -20.53 -6.36 10.22
CA THR A 48 -19.52 -7.34 9.85
C THR A 48 -18.80 -6.92 8.56
N VAL A 49 -17.51 -7.18 8.49
CA VAL A 49 -16.67 -6.87 7.33
C VAL A 49 -16.07 -8.15 6.77
N THR A 50 -16.32 -8.42 5.51
CA THR A 50 -15.68 -9.51 4.77
C THR A 50 -14.77 -8.90 3.72
N ALA A 51 -13.50 -9.29 3.73
CA ALA A 51 -12.53 -8.85 2.76
C ALA A 51 -11.92 -10.05 2.02
N GLU A 52 -11.64 -9.87 0.74
CA GLU A 52 -10.97 -10.85 -0.11
C GLU A 52 -9.83 -10.18 -0.88
N THR A 53 -8.68 -10.81 -0.97
CA THR A 53 -7.51 -10.32 -1.71
C THR A 53 -6.56 -11.46 -2.04
N PRO A 54 -5.89 -11.43 -3.21
CA PRO A 54 -4.77 -12.32 -3.49
C PRO A 54 -3.46 -11.87 -2.81
N LEU A 55 -3.42 -10.64 -2.27
CA LEU A 55 -2.21 -10.06 -1.71
C LEU A 55 -1.99 -10.50 -0.25
N PRO A 56 -0.79 -10.93 0.12
CA PRO A 56 -0.48 -11.30 1.51
C PRO A 56 -0.41 -10.07 2.42
N LEU A 57 -0.97 -10.22 3.62
CA LEU A 57 -0.89 -9.18 4.65
C LEU A 57 0.55 -9.05 5.17
N GLY A 58 1.00 -7.81 5.40
CA GLY A 58 2.35 -7.54 5.95
C GLY A 58 3.50 -7.69 4.95
N ALA A 59 3.20 -7.89 3.67
CA ALA A 59 4.20 -8.06 2.62
C ALA A 59 4.53 -6.77 1.83
N GLY A 60 4.12 -5.61 2.32
CA GLY A 60 4.42 -4.31 1.70
C GLY A 60 3.38 -3.79 0.71
N PHE A 61 2.20 -4.41 0.64
CA PHE A 61 1.13 -4.04 -0.30
C PHE A 61 0.10 -3.06 0.26
N GLY A 62 0.21 -2.65 1.52
CA GLY A 62 -0.76 -1.75 2.14
C GLY A 62 -2.16 -2.34 2.30
N VAL A 63 -2.28 -3.68 2.49
CA VAL A 63 -3.57 -4.38 2.58
C VAL A 63 -4.44 -3.85 3.72
N SER A 64 -3.86 -3.52 4.88
CA SER A 64 -4.58 -2.92 6.00
C SER A 64 -5.25 -1.59 5.62
N GLY A 65 -4.50 -0.70 4.97
CA GLY A 65 -5.03 0.57 4.46
C GLY A 65 -6.10 0.37 3.39
N ALA A 66 -5.94 -0.62 2.50
CA ALA A 66 -6.94 -0.95 1.48
C ALA A 66 -8.23 -1.50 2.11
N MET A 67 -8.13 -2.35 3.13
CA MET A 67 -9.29 -2.81 3.91
C MET A 67 -10.00 -1.63 4.60
N ALA A 68 -9.25 -0.72 5.23
CA ALA A 68 -9.82 0.47 5.87
C ALA A 68 -10.56 1.36 4.85
N LEU A 69 -9.96 1.60 3.67
CA LEU A 69 -10.56 2.40 2.61
C LEU A 69 -11.81 1.74 2.03
N GLY A 70 -11.73 0.46 1.71
CA GLY A 70 -12.87 -0.32 1.22
C GLY A 70 -14.01 -0.38 2.23
N THR A 71 -13.69 -0.53 3.52
CA THR A 71 -14.67 -0.48 4.61
C THR A 71 -15.35 0.88 4.68
N ALA A 72 -14.60 1.98 4.55
CA ALA A 72 -15.19 3.32 4.57
C ALA A 72 -16.20 3.52 3.43
N TYR A 73 -15.87 3.11 2.21
CA TYR A 73 -16.78 3.17 1.07
C TYR A 73 -18.00 2.25 1.25
N ALA A 74 -17.79 1.02 1.70
CA ALA A 74 -18.86 0.05 1.89
C ALA A 74 -19.83 0.47 3.01
N VAL A 75 -19.35 0.98 4.14
CA VAL A 75 -20.18 1.56 5.22
C VAL A 75 -20.97 2.76 4.72
N ASN A 76 -20.33 3.66 3.96
CA ASN A 76 -21.03 4.82 3.41
C ASN A 76 -22.25 4.41 2.57
N ALA A 77 -22.11 3.37 1.77
CA ALA A 77 -23.18 2.84 0.94
C ALA A 77 -24.22 2.06 1.76
N ALA A 78 -23.79 1.14 2.63
CA ALA A 78 -24.68 0.24 3.37
C ALA A 78 -25.52 0.97 4.43
N TYR A 79 -24.98 2.04 5.03
CA TYR A 79 -25.64 2.82 6.08
C TYR A 79 -26.15 4.20 5.61
N ASP A 80 -26.10 4.50 4.29
CA ASP A 80 -26.51 5.80 3.68
C ASP A 80 -25.88 7.01 4.42
N ARG A 81 -24.56 6.95 4.70
CA ARG A 81 -23.86 7.99 5.48
C ARG A 81 -23.68 9.30 4.73
N ARG A 82 -23.82 9.30 3.39
CA ARG A 82 -23.79 10.50 2.52
C ARG A 82 -22.51 11.33 2.68
N ARG A 83 -21.39 10.67 2.91
CA ARG A 83 -20.07 11.31 2.98
C ARG A 83 -19.49 11.46 1.58
N SER A 84 -18.72 12.52 1.38
CA SER A 84 -17.93 12.69 0.17
C SER A 84 -16.75 11.71 0.13
N GLU A 85 -16.21 11.48 -1.05
CA GLU A 85 -15.02 10.63 -1.20
C GLU A 85 -13.85 11.13 -0.34
N ASN A 86 -13.57 12.43 -0.33
CA ASN A 86 -12.51 12.99 0.50
C ASN A 86 -12.73 12.78 2.00
N ASP A 87 -14.00 12.82 2.48
CA ASP A 87 -14.31 12.53 3.89
C ASP A 87 -14.03 11.05 4.22
N LEU A 88 -14.34 10.13 3.31
CA LEU A 88 -14.12 8.70 3.47
C LEU A 88 -12.62 8.37 3.44
N VAL A 89 -11.88 8.93 2.48
CA VAL A 89 -10.42 8.79 2.42
C VAL A 89 -9.76 9.37 3.66
N ALA A 90 -10.24 10.51 4.17
CA ALA A 90 -9.71 11.11 5.39
C ALA A 90 -9.98 10.25 6.63
N ALA A 91 -11.16 9.65 6.73
CA ALA A 91 -11.51 8.74 7.84
C ALA A 91 -10.62 7.49 7.81
N ALA A 92 -10.50 6.83 6.64
CA ALA A 92 -9.66 5.64 6.47
C ALA A 92 -8.16 5.95 6.69
N HIS A 93 -7.68 7.07 6.15
CA HIS A 93 -6.28 7.48 6.35
C HIS A 93 -5.95 7.73 7.83
N ARG A 94 -6.84 8.44 8.55
CA ARG A 94 -6.66 8.65 9.98
C ARG A 94 -6.64 7.34 10.75
N ALA A 95 -7.57 6.44 10.46
CA ALA A 95 -7.66 5.14 11.09
C ALA A 95 -6.39 4.30 10.89
N ASP A 96 -5.84 4.28 9.67
CA ASP A 96 -4.63 3.52 9.32
C ASP A 96 -3.36 4.11 9.99
N VAL A 97 -3.24 5.43 10.05
CA VAL A 97 -2.13 6.11 10.74
C VAL A 97 -2.20 5.91 12.25
N GLU A 98 -3.38 6.04 12.86
CA GLU A 98 -3.58 5.84 14.30
C GLU A 98 -3.42 4.37 14.72
N ALA A 99 -3.67 3.44 13.82
CA ALA A 99 -3.38 2.01 14.01
C ALA A 99 -1.88 1.68 13.92
N GLY A 100 -1.05 2.62 13.42
CA GLY A 100 0.38 2.39 13.20
C GLY A 100 0.69 1.45 12.03
N THR A 101 -0.29 1.16 11.17
CA THR A 101 -0.18 0.18 10.08
C THR A 101 0.18 0.81 8.74
N GLY A 102 0.01 2.12 8.58
CA GLY A 102 0.31 2.81 7.32
C GLY A 102 0.81 4.24 7.51
N LEU A 103 1.56 4.71 6.52
CA LEU A 103 2.11 6.08 6.45
C LEU A 103 1.44 6.94 5.37
N GLY A 104 0.36 6.45 4.79
CA GLY A 104 -0.36 7.15 3.74
C GLY A 104 -0.71 6.31 2.53
N ASP A 105 -0.73 5.01 2.67
CA ASP A 105 -1.11 4.06 1.65
C ASP A 105 -2.54 4.32 1.18
N VAL A 106 -3.45 4.58 2.11
CA VAL A 106 -4.86 4.93 1.83
C VAL A 106 -5.00 6.06 0.81
N VAL A 107 -4.26 7.18 1.00
CA VAL A 107 -4.32 8.33 0.08
C VAL A 107 -3.72 7.98 -1.28
N ALA A 108 -2.69 7.14 -1.30
CA ALA A 108 -2.08 6.66 -2.53
C ALA A 108 -3.03 5.72 -3.29
N GLN A 109 -3.67 4.80 -2.59
CA GLN A 109 -4.66 3.86 -3.14
C GLN A 109 -5.88 4.58 -3.71
N ALA A 110 -6.42 5.54 -2.99
CA ALA A 110 -7.52 6.38 -3.47
C ALA A 110 -7.17 7.17 -4.73
N ARG A 111 -5.90 7.60 -4.88
CA ARG A 111 -5.42 8.34 -6.05
C ARG A 111 -5.27 7.43 -7.27
N GLY A 112 -4.81 6.20 -7.11
CA GLY A 112 -4.46 5.30 -8.21
C GLY A 112 -3.18 5.68 -8.96
N GLY A 113 -2.79 4.88 -9.93
CA GLY A 113 -1.60 5.08 -10.77
C GLY A 113 -0.29 4.91 -10.02
N LEU A 114 0.69 5.75 -10.33
CA LEU A 114 1.94 5.90 -9.57
C LEU A 114 1.89 7.22 -8.78
N PRO A 115 1.34 7.22 -7.56
CA PRO A 115 1.18 8.43 -6.77
C PRO A 115 2.52 8.94 -6.21
N ILE A 116 2.68 10.27 -6.23
CA ILE A 116 3.77 11.00 -5.59
C ILE A 116 3.19 11.84 -4.47
N ARG A 117 3.42 11.49 -3.22
CA ARG A 117 2.99 12.30 -2.08
C ARG A 117 3.95 13.47 -1.90
N LEU A 118 3.49 14.66 -2.29
CA LEU A 118 4.26 15.92 -2.20
C LEU A 118 4.21 16.56 -0.82
N ALA A 119 3.12 16.30 -0.08
CA ALA A 119 2.97 16.70 1.31
C ALA A 119 2.18 15.61 2.06
N PRO A 120 2.52 15.29 3.33
CA PRO A 120 1.78 14.34 4.14
C PRO A 120 0.38 14.87 4.47
N GLY A 121 -0.51 13.97 4.87
CA GLY A 121 -1.88 14.28 5.28
C GLY A 121 -2.94 13.62 4.40
N ASP A 122 -4.19 13.79 4.82
CA ASP A 122 -5.39 13.40 4.10
C ASP A 122 -5.66 14.32 2.87
N PRO A 123 -6.72 14.09 2.09
CA PRO A 123 -7.03 14.92 0.91
C PRO A 123 -7.21 16.44 1.20
N THR A 124 -7.51 16.80 2.45
CA THR A 124 -7.70 18.21 2.85
C THR A 124 -6.37 18.92 3.13
N HIS A 125 -5.41 18.20 3.70
CA HIS A 125 -4.14 18.76 4.19
C HIS A 125 -2.95 18.33 3.36
N GLY A 126 -3.00 17.14 2.77
CA GLY A 126 -1.95 16.57 1.95
C GLY A 126 -1.95 17.11 0.52
N ARG A 127 -0.89 16.76 -0.20
CA ARG A 127 -0.80 17.04 -1.63
C ARG A 127 -0.24 15.83 -2.35
N VAL A 128 -0.96 15.39 -3.37
CA VAL A 128 -0.60 14.23 -4.18
C VAL A 128 -0.48 14.64 -5.64
N ASP A 129 0.54 14.17 -6.31
CA ASP A 129 0.73 14.19 -7.75
C ASP A 129 0.83 12.72 -8.24
N GLY A 130 1.09 12.48 -9.50
CA GLY A 130 1.26 11.14 -10.02
C GLY A 130 1.96 11.08 -11.35
N ILE A 131 2.54 9.91 -11.64
CA ILE A 131 3.15 9.59 -12.92
C ILE A 131 2.12 8.82 -13.76
N PRO A 132 1.66 9.35 -14.90
CA PRO A 132 0.75 8.63 -15.76
C PRO A 132 1.47 7.43 -16.40
N THR A 133 0.96 6.24 -16.14
CA THR A 133 1.48 5.00 -16.72
C THR A 133 0.43 3.91 -16.70
N ALA A 134 0.55 2.99 -17.65
CA ALA A 134 -0.13 1.71 -17.64
C ALA A 134 0.96 0.66 -17.87
N SER A 135 1.38 -0.02 -16.81
CA SER A 135 2.47 -0.98 -16.88
C SER A 135 2.02 -2.32 -16.30
N ARG A 136 2.56 -3.39 -16.84
CA ARG A 136 2.61 -4.69 -16.19
C ARG A 136 3.47 -4.54 -14.94
N VAL A 137 3.07 -5.19 -13.86
CA VAL A 137 3.82 -5.31 -12.61
C VAL A 137 4.01 -6.78 -12.31
N GLU A 138 5.23 -7.16 -12.03
CA GLU A 138 5.60 -8.46 -11.47
C GLU A 138 6.04 -8.28 -10.03
N TYR A 139 5.70 -9.23 -9.16
CA TYR A 139 6.18 -9.24 -7.78
C TYR A 139 6.40 -10.66 -7.26
N VAL A 140 7.40 -10.80 -6.38
CA VAL A 140 7.71 -12.04 -5.65
C VAL A 140 7.78 -11.72 -4.17
N THR A 141 6.99 -12.43 -3.38
CA THR A 141 6.93 -12.26 -1.93
C THR A 141 7.69 -13.39 -1.25
N PHE A 142 8.62 -13.04 -0.38
CA PHE A 142 9.43 -13.98 0.39
C PHE A 142 8.94 -14.16 1.82
N GLY A 143 8.16 -13.20 2.33
CA GLY A 143 7.64 -13.21 3.69
C GLY A 143 6.92 -11.92 4.06
N SER A 144 6.80 -11.68 5.35
CA SER A 144 6.17 -10.47 5.90
C SER A 144 7.10 -9.77 6.89
N VAL A 145 6.99 -8.45 6.97
CA VAL A 145 7.73 -7.60 7.93
C VAL A 145 6.72 -6.79 8.75
N SER A 146 6.99 -6.61 10.03
CA SER A 146 6.17 -5.74 10.87
C SER A 146 6.49 -4.27 10.61
N THR A 147 5.54 -3.55 10.02
CA THR A 147 5.63 -2.09 9.81
C THR A 147 5.84 -1.34 11.13
N GLU A 148 5.13 -1.73 12.19
CA GLU A 148 5.24 -1.13 13.51
C GLU A 148 6.66 -1.25 14.09
N ALA A 149 7.31 -2.41 13.93
CA ALA A 149 8.67 -2.63 14.40
C ALA A 149 9.69 -1.70 13.72
N VAL A 150 9.51 -1.43 12.41
CA VAL A 150 10.38 -0.51 11.67
C VAL A 150 10.13 0.94 12.07
N LEU A 151 8.87 1.33 12.25
CA LEU A 151 8.50 2.73 12.54
C LEU A 151 8.70 3.14 14.00
N SER A 152 8.79 2.19 14.92
CA SER A 152 9.07 2.47 16.34
C SER A 152 10.53 2.80 16.65
N GLY A 153 11.43 2.60 15.66
CA GLY A 153 12.86 2.88 15.76
C GLY A 153 13.24 4.32 15.42
N ASP A 154 14.56 4.56 15.30
CA ASP A 154 15.08 5.85 14.80
C ASP A 154 14.84 6.01 13.30
N THR A 155 13.89 6.85 12.94
CA THR A 155 13.48 7.13 11.56
C THR A 155 14.30 8.23 10.86
N THR A 156 15.36 8.75 11.48
CA THR A 156 16.17 9.85 10.93
C THR A 156 16.77 9.51 9.56
N ARG A 157 17.33 8.31 9.42
CA ARG A 157 17.90 7.83 8.13
C ARG A 157 16.82 7.66 7.08
N LEU A 158 15.68 7.06 7.47
CA LEU A 158 14.51 6.86 6.63
C LEU A 158 14.00 8.21 6.08
N THR A 159 13.80 9.19 6.96
CA THR A 159 13.33 10.52 6.60
C THR A 159 14.29 11.21 5.62
N ALA A 160 15.57 11.25 5.93
CA ALA A 160 16.58 11.89 5.09
C ALA A 160 16.72 11.22 3.70
N ALA A 161 16.68 9.89 3.64
CA ALA A 161 16.68 9.16 2.38
C ALA A 161 15.42 9.42 1.56
N GLY A 162 14.25 9.43 2.22
CA GLY A 162 12.97 9.73 1.59
C GLY A 162 12.88 11.14 1.00
N GLU A 163 13.38 12.15 1.72
CA GLU A 163 13.43 13.54 1.23
C GLU A 163 14.30 13.67 -0.03
N ARG A 164 15.48 13.04 -0.04
CA ARG A 164 16.36 13.02 -1.23
C ARG A 164 15.71 12.31 -2.42
N ALA A 165 15.10 11.15 -2.17
CA ALA A 165 14.44 10.39 -3.22
C ALA A 165 13.24 11.16 -3.79
N LEU A 166 12.43 11.79 -2.94
CA LEU A 166 11.29 12.60 -3.37
C LEU A 166 11.73 13.82 -4.18
N ALA A 167 12.76 14.54 -3.76
CA ALA A 167 13.30 15.67 -4.50
C ALA A 167 13.74 15.25 -5.91
N ALA A 168 14.54 14.18 -6.02
CA ALA A 168 15.01 13.67 -7.30
C ALA A 168 13.89 13.12 -8.21
N LEU A 169 12.82 12.54 -7.63
CA LEU A 169 11.67 12.08 -8.40
C LEU A 169 10.84 13.25 -8.95
N ARG A 170 10.76 14.35 -8.22
CA ARG A 170 10.06 15.56 -8.70
C ARG A 170 10.77 16.22 -9.89
N ASP A 171 12.09 16.12 -9.95
CA ASP A 171 12.87 16.65 -11.07
C ASP A 171 12.70 15.80 -12.34
N GLU A 172 12.49 14.48 -12.17
CA GLU A 172 12.31 13.53 -13.26
C GLU A 172 11.23 12.50 -12.90
N PRO A 173 9.92 12.84 -13.05
CA PRO A 173 8.80 11.99 -12.63
C PRO A 173 8.49 10.92 -13.68
N THR A 174 9.31 9.87 -13.74
CA THR A 174 9.13 8.69 -14.62
C THR A 174 9.05 7.40 -13.82
N ALA A 175 8.42 6.36 -14.38
CA ALA A 175 8.34 5.05 -13.74
C ALA A 175 9.73 4.42 -13.51
N ALA A 176 10.62 4.52 -14.49
CA ALA A 176 12.01 4.06 -14.37
C ALA A 176 12.76 4.79 -13.24
N ARG A 177 12.57 6.12 -13.17
CA ARG A 177 13.18 6.92 -12.09
C ARG A 177 12.62 6.57 -10.72
N LEU A 178 11.31 6.35 -10.61
CA LEU A 178 10.68 5.88 -9.37
C LEU A 178 11.33 4.57 -8.90
N LEU A 179 11.49 3.59 -9.78
CA LEU A 179 12.04 2.28 -9.45
C LEU A 179 13.50 2.40 -8.97
N ALA A 180 14.35 3.12 -9.73
CA ALA A 180 15.75 3.36 -9.36
C ALA A 180 15.90 4.08 -8.02
N LEU A 181 15.06 5.10 -7.76
CA LEU A 181 15.05 5.84 -6.50
C LEU A 181 14.50 5.01 -5.35
N SER A 182 13.51 4.14 -5.59
CA SER A 182 12.98 3.22 -4.57
C SER A 182 14.04 2.22 -4.11
N ARG A 183 14.79 1.63 -5.05
CA ARG A 183 15.92 0.75 -4.74
C ARG A 183 17.00 1.47 -3.91
N ARG A 184 17.40 2.65 -4.35
CA ARG A 184 18.38 3.47 -3.61
C ARG A 184 17.89 3.83 -2.21
N PHE A 185 16.63 4.26 -2.10
CA PHE A 185 15.99 4.60 -0.82
C PHE A 185 16.02 3.41 0.15
N ALA A 186 15.62 2.22 -0.31
CA ALA A 186 15.58 1.02 0.53
C ALA A 186 16.96 0.66 1.09
N ARG A 187 18.04 0.79 0.28
CA ARG A 187 19.42 0.59 0.72
C ARG A 187 19.88 1.67 1.71
N GLU A 188 19.66 2.95 1.41
CA GLU A 188 20.07 4.06 2.27
C GLU A 188 19.33 4.05 3.61
N ALA A 189 18.09 3.58 3.64
CA ALA A 189 17.25 3.47 4.83
C ALA A 189 17.43 2.16 5.61
N ASP A 190 18.26 1.24 5.10
CA ASP A 190 18.54 -0.08 5.73
C ASP A 190 17.28 -0.93 5.90
N LEU A 191 16.44 -0.96 4.84
CA LEU A 191 15.16 -1.66 4.84
C LEU A 191 15.20 -3.01 4.12
N LEU A 192 16.21 -3.24 3.25
CA LEU A 192 16.28 -4.45 2.45
C LEU A 192 16.52 -5.68 3.33
N THR A 193 15.74 -6.73 3.09
CA THR A 193 16.08 -8.07 3.55
C THR A 193 17.06 -8.71 2.58
N ASP A 194 17.85 -9.68 3.04
CA ASP A 194 18.82 -10.38 2.19
C ASP A 194 18.14 -10.96 0.93
N ARG A 195 16.96 -11.55 1.07
CA ARG A 195 16.22 -12.15 -0.06
C ARG A 195 15.74 -11.14 -1.09
N VAL A 196 15.30 -9.97 -0.64
CA VAL A 196 14.89 -8.90 -1.56
C VAL A 196 16.10 -8.28 -2.23
N ASP A 197 17.23 -8.10 -1.51
CA ASP A 197 18.45 -7.58 -2.11
C ASP A 197 19.03 -8.53 -3.16
N ASP A 198 19.08 -9.85 -2.87
CA ASP A 198 19.48 -10.90 -3.82
C ASP A 198 18.58 -10.89 -5.09
N ALA A 199 17.26 -10.73 -4.92
CA ALA A 199 16.34 -10.67 -6.05
C ALA A 199 16.57 -9.40 -6.90
N VAL A 200 16.74 -8.25 -6.27
CA VAL A 200 17.01 -6.98 -6.94
C VAL A 200 18.35 -7.03 -7.69
N GLU A 201 19.40 -7.62 -7.12
CA GLU A 201 20.68 -7.78 -7.79
C GLU A 201 20.58 -8.75 -8.97
N SER A 202 19.89 -9.90 -8.81
CA SER A 202 19.67 -10.86 -9.91
C SER A 202 18.96 -10.23 -11.11
N VAL A 203 17.95 -9.40 -10.84
CA VAL A 203 17.24 -8.64 -11.90
C VAL A 203 18.19 -7.65 -12.56
N HIS A 204 19.03 -6.96 -11.79
CA HIS A 204 19.99 -6.02 -12.32
C HIS A 204 21.06 -6.69 -13.19
N GLU A 205 21.57 -7.86 -12.78
CA GLU A 205 22.53 -8.67 -13.56
C GLU A 205 21.90 -9.17 -14.89
N ALA A 206 20.60 -9.42 -14.90
CA ALA A 206 19.83 -9.76 -16.10
C ALA A 206 19.53 -8.54 -17.02
N GLY A 207 19.91 -7.32 -16.58
CA GLY A 207 19.71 -6.08 -17.34
C GLY A 207 18.37 -5.40 -17.11
N GLY A 208 17.58 -5.85 -16.12
CA GLY A 208 16.32 -5.27 -15.69
C GLY A 208 16.44 -4.32 -14.49
N ASP A 209 15.32 -3.87 -14.00
CA ASP A 209 15.19 -3.03 -12.80
C ASP A 209 14.10 -3.56 -11.87
N ALA A 210 14.44 -3.72 -10.60
CA ALA A 210 13.51 -4.09 -9.53
C ALA A 210 13.70 -3.23 -8.28
N ALA A 211 12.71 -3.22 -7.41
CA ALA A 211 12.79 -2.56 -6.11
C ALA A 211 12.00 -3.34 -5.05
N MET A 212 12.19 -2.97 -3.79
CA MET A 212 11.43 -3.47 -2.65
C MET A 212 10.04 -2.84 -2.59
N ALA A 213 9.00 -3.63 -2.34
CA ALA A 213 7.73 -3.11 -1.83
C ALA A 213 7.95 -2.69 -0.37
N MET A 214 7.92 -1.38 -0.11
CA MET A 214 8.38 -0.78 1.14
C MET A 214 7.64 -1.37 2.36
N LEU A 215 8.43 -1.74 3.37
CA LEU A 215 8.04 -2.39 4.61
C LEU A 215 7.44 -3.79 4.40
N GLY A 216 7.86 -4.49 3.36
CA GLY A 216 7.53 -5.89 3.13
C GLY A 216 8.74 -6.70 2.65
N ASP A 217 8.66 -8.01 2.71
CA ASP A 217 9.68 -8.91 2.18
C ASP A 217 9.31 -9.32 0.73
N THR A 218 9.18 -8.30 -0.13
CA THR A 218 8.69 -8.43 -1.51
C THR A 218 9.53 -7.61 -2.46
N ALA A 219 9.98 -8.23 -3.55
CA ALA A 219 10.56 -7.55 -4.71
C ALA A 219 9.49 -7.34 -5.78
N PHE A 220 9.49 -6.17 -6.43
CA PHE A 220 8.63 -5.90 -7.57
C PHE A 220 9.41 -5.26 -8.72
N ALA A 221 8.92 -5.46 -9.94
CA ALA A 221 9.47 -4.89 -11.16
C ALA A 221 8.34 -4.45 -12.09
N PHE A 222 8.65 -3.57 -13.03
CA PHE A 222 7.81 -3.33 -14.19
C PHE A 222 8.19 -4.29 -15.32
N SER A 223 7.24 -4.49 -16.29
CA SER A 223 7.46 -5.40 -17.42
C SER A 223 7.65 -6.87 -17.01
N THR A 224 8.68 -7.56 -17.50
CA THR A 224 9.00 -8.98 -17.30
C THR A 224 10.33 -9.18 -16.56
N ASP A 225 10.83 -8.16 -15.90
CA ASP A 225 12.21 -8.12 -15.41
C ASP A 225 12.47 -9.19 -14.32
N LEU A 226 11.48 -9.53 -13.48
CA LEU A 226 11.60 -10.64 -12.52
C LEU A 226 11.54 -12.00 -13.23
N SER A 227 10.64 -12.19 -14.19
CA SER A 227 10.57 -13.40 -15.01
C SER A 227 11.86 -13.63 -15.80
N ASP A 228 12.41 -12.57 -16.39
CA ASP A 228 13.64 -12.62 -17.18
C ASP A 228 14.87 -12.95 -16.32
N ALA A 229 14.84 -12.60 -15.04
CA ALA A 229 15.85 -12.99 -14.06
C ALA A 229 15.65 -14.41 -13.48
N GLY A 230 14.63 -15.15 -13.94
CA GLY A 230 14.40 -16.55 -13.58
C GLY A 230 13.50 -16.76 -12.37
N TYR A 231 12.83 -15.74 -11.87
CA TYR A 231 11.80 -15.85 -10.83
C TYR A 231 10.45 -16.31 -11.42
N ASP A 232 9.57 -16.83 -10.58
CA ASP A 232 8.17 -17.16 -10.91
C ASP A 232 7.26 -16.14 -10.20
N PRO A 233 7.09 -14.92 -10.76
CA PRO A 233 6.37 -13.84 -10.11
C PRO A 233 4.87 -13.95 -10.29
N GLU A 234 4.13 -13.44 -9.31
CA GLU A 234 2.75 -13.03 -9.53
C GLU A 234 2.70 -11.80 -10.46
N VAL A 235 1.65 -11.73 -11.26
CA VAL A 235 1.53 -10.72 -12.32
C VAL A 235 0.24 -9.95 -12.18
N CYS A 236 0.35 -8.63 -12.21
CA CYS A 236 -0.79 -7.72 -12.25
C CYS A 236 -0.47 -6.49 -13.11
N GLY A 237 -1.32 -5.48 -13.04
CA GLY A 237 -1.10 -4.19 -13.69
C GLY A 237 -1.08 -3.05 -12.69
N VAL A 238 -0.71 -1.88 -13.16
CA VAL A 238 -0.95 -0.63 -12.44
C VAL A 238 -2.45 -0.34 -12.50
N HIS A 239 -3.08 -0.11 -11.34
CA HIS A 239 -4.46 0.35 -11.27
C HIS A 239 -4.53 1.78 -11.81
N PRO A 240 -5.45 2.11 -12.72
CA PRO A 240 -5.54 3.46 -13.28
C PRO A 240 -5.81 4.50 -12.19
N ALA A 241 -5.38 5.73 -12.45
CA ALA A 241 -5.77 6.86 -11.64
C ALA A 241 -7.26 7.14 -11.81
N GLY A 242 -7.96 7.40 -10.71
CA GLY A 242 -9.35 7.82 -10.70
C GLY A 242 -9.53 9.28 -11.13
#